data_80f71c263eb6d653226e575de1839886
#
_entry.id   80f71c263eb6d653226e575de1839886
#
_cell.length_a   1.000
_cell.length_b   1.000
_cell.length_c   1.000
_cell.angle_alpha   90.00
_cell.angle_beta   90.00
_cell.angle_gamma   90.00
#
_symmetry.space_group_name_H-M   'P 1'
#
loop_
_entity.id
_entity.type
_entity.pdbx_description
1 polymer ?
#
loop_
_entity_poly.entity_id
_entity_poly.type
_entity_poly.pdbx_seq_one_letter_code
_entity_poly.pdbx_strand_id
1 'polypeptide(L)'
;MAVIVKSSIKLSKGFDTWQTMVKSQEDRIKEMGIKFLFAGTEKKDPTQLHAIMMFPSMEVLQAFGADAELTEIRGQGGAVIESGVMTPISEEYFTNYPDAHMKH
;
A
#
# COMPACT_ATOMS: atom_id res chain seq x y z
N MET A 1 2.03 -14.73 11.30
CA MET A 1 1.83 -13.53 12.11
C MET A 1 1.75 -12.30 11.21
N ALA A 2 0.72 -11.50 11.38
CA ALA A 2 0.52 -10.31 10.52
C ALA A 2 1.58 -9.24 10.80
N VAL A 3 1.96 -8.52 9.75
CA VAL A 3 2.94 -7.44 9.84
C VAL A 3 2.24 -6.15 9.39
N ILE A 4 2.33 -5.13 10.22
CA ILE A 4 1.83 -3.80 9.87
C ILE A 4 2.98 -2.98 9.35
N VAL A 5 2.77 -2.34 8.20
CA VAL A 5 3.81 -1.59 7.51
C VAL A 5 3.31 -0.19 7.20
N LYS A 6 4.12 0.80 7.50
CA LYS A 6 3.90 2.17 7.03
C LYS A 6 4.64 2.32 5.70
N SER A 7 3.93 2.73 4.67
CA SER A 7 4.48 2.94 3.34
C SER A 7 4.41 4.42 2.98
N SER A 8 5.46 4.93 2.37
CA SER A 8 5.53 6.30 1.92
C SER A 8 6.14 6.29 0.52
N ILE A 9 5.47 6.92 -0.45
CA ILE A 9 5.93 6.90 -1.84
C ILE A 9 5.41 8.14 -2.59
N LYS A 10 6.19 8.63 -3.55
CA LYS A 10 5.76 9.73 -4.40
C LYS A 10 4.85 9.25 -5.51
N LEU A 11 3.89 10.09 -5.88
CA LEU A 11 2.96 9.83 -6.97
C LEU A 11 3.18 10.85 -8.09
N SER A 12 3.44 10.36 -9.30
CA SER A 12 3.66 11.24 -10.47
C SER A 12 2.39 11.55 -11.24
N LYS A 13 1.29 10.82 -10.97
CA LYS A 13 0.04 10.94 -11.74
C LYS A 13 -1.17 11.26 -10.86
N GLY A 14 -0.95 11.55 -9.58
CA GLY A 14 -2.01 11.91 -8.65
C GLY A 14 -2.66 10.70 -7.97
N PHE A 15 -3.43 11.00 -6.92
CA PHE A 15 -4.05 9.99 -6.08
C PHE A 15 -5.12 9.18 -6.82
N ASP A 16 -5.95 9.84 -7.62
CA ASP A 16 -7.05 9.16 -8.33
C ASP A 16 -6.51 8.11 -9.30
N THR A 17 -5.43 8.41 -10.01
CA THR A 17 -4.80 7.47 -10.92
C THR A 17 -4.22 6.29 -10.15
N TRP A 18 -3.55 6.57 -9.04
CA TRP A 18 -3.01 5.52 -8.17
C TRP A 18 -4.12 4.63 -7.62
N GLN A 19 -5.19 5.23 -7.11
CA GLN A 19 -6.32 4.50 -6.55
C GLN A 19 -6.99 3.61 -7.59
N THR A 20 -7.15 4.10 -8.82
CA THR A 20 -7.69 3.32 -9.92
C THR A 20 -6.82 2.10 -10.21
N MET A 21 -5.51 2.28 -10.20
CA MET A 21 -4.56 1.17 -10.38
C MET A 21 -4.72 0.13 -9.27
N VAL A 22 -4.79 0.57 -8.00
CA VAL A 22 -4.95 -0.34 -6.86
C VAL A 22 -6.25 -1.13 -7.00
N LYS A 23 -7.34 -0.47 -7.37
CA LYS A 23 -8.63 -1.15 -7.59
C LYS A 23 -8.53 -2.21 -8.68
N SER A 24 -7.76 -1.94 -9.72
CA SER A 24 -7.58 -2.91 -10.81
C SER A 24 -6.86 -4.18 -10.35
N GLN A 25 -6.12 -4.11 -9.23
CA GLN A 25 -5.39 -5.23 -8.66
C GLN A 25 -6.04 -5.75 -7.37
N GLU A 26 -7.27 -5.37 -7.10
CA GLU A 26 -7.95 -5.69 -5.85
C GLU A 26 -8.00 -7.21 -5.61
N ASP A 27 -8.36 -8.00 -6.62
CA ASP A 27 -8.43 -9.45 -6.47
C ASP A 27 -7.09 -10.06 -6.13
N ARG A 28 -6.03 -9.61 -6.79
CA ARG A 28 -4.67 -10.09 -6.55
C ARG A 28 -4.18 -9.73 -5.15
N ILE A 29 -4.43 -8.49 -4.73
CA ILE A 29 -4.09 -8.02 -3.40
C ILE A 29 -4.82 -8.84 -2.35
N LYS A 30 -6.09 -9.12 -2.59
CA LYS A 30 -6.93 -9.94 -1.71
C LYS A 30 -6.42 -11.37 -1.60
N GLU A 31 -6.03 -11.98 -2.73
CA GLU A 31 -5.45 -13.32 -2.74
C GLU A 31 -4.17 -13.42 -1.92
N MET A 32 -3.35 -12.36 -1.95
CA MET A 32 -2.14 -12.30 -1.14
C MET A 32 -2.42 -12.06 0.34
N GLY A 33 -3.67 -11.75 0.70
CA GLY A 33 -4.06 -11.46 2.07
C GLY A 33 -3.65 -10.07 2.55
N ILE A 34 -3.31 -9.18 1.64
CA ILE A 34 -2.87 -7.82 1.96
C ILE A 34 -4.10 -6.93 2.19
N LYS A 35 -4.04 -6.10 3.22
CA LYS A 35 -5.10 -5.14 3.53
C LYS A 35 -4.52 -3.75 3.64
N PHE A 36 -5.25 -2.77 3.10
CA PHE A 36 -4.95 -1.37 3.35
C PHE A 36 -5.79 -0.91 4.53
N LEU A 37 -5.13 -0.51 5.60
CA LEU A 37 -5.82 0.07 6.75
C LEU A 37 -6.09 1.56 6.53
N PHE A 38 -5.22 2.20 5.76
CA PHE A 38 -5.35 3.59 5.39
C PHE A 38 -4.50 3.85 4.14
N ALA A 39 -4.95 4.74 3.28
CA ALA A 39 -4.13 5.28 2.19
C ALA A 39 -4.62 6.69 1.85
N GLY A 40 -3.70 7.64 1.80
CA GLY A 40 -4.03 9.01 1.48
C GLY A 40 -2.78 9.82 1.27
N THR A 41 -2.96 11.03 0.72
CA THR A 41 -1.84 11.94 0.47
C THR A 41 -1.72 12.96 1.59
N GLU A 42 -0.56 13.60 1.66
CA GLU A 42 -0.37 14.69 2.60
C GLU A 42 -1.26 15.87 2.23
N LYS A 43 -1.80 16.54 3.25
CA LYS A 43 -2.69 17.66 3.03
C LYS A 43 -2.02 18.78 2.22
N LYS A 44 -0.72 19.01 2.45
CA LYS A 44 0.03 20.09 1.79
C LYS A 44 0.84 19.62 0.58
N ASP A 45 0.90 18.30 0.33
CA ASP A 45 1.64 17.75 -0.79
C ASP A 45 0.90 16.55 -1.37
N PRO A 46 0.03 16.78 -2.36
CA PRO A 46 -0.76 15.71 -2.95
C PRO A 46 0.06 14.71 -3.76
N THR A 47 1.37 14.93 -3.93
CA THR A 47 2.26 13.97 -4.57
C THR A 47 2.86 12.97 -3.59
N GLN A 48 2.69 13.20 -2.28
CA GLN A 48 3.26 12.32 -1.27
C GLN A 48 2.18 11.42 -0.68
N LEU A 49 2.22 10.14 -1.02
CA LEU A 49 1.30 9.13 -0.50
C LEU A 49 1.84 8.54 0.81
N HIS A 50 0.93 8.33 1.74
CA HIS A 50 1.17 7.55 2.95
C HIS A 50 0.12 6.46 3.02
N ALA A 51 0.54 5.25 3.39
CA ALA A 51 -0.37 4.12 3.55
C ALA A 51 0.04 3.30 4.76
N ILE A 52 -0.96 2.74 5.43
CA ILE A 52 -0.74 1.74 6.48
C ILE A 52 -1.32 0.46 5.92
N MET A 53 -0.47 -0.57 5.81
CA MET A 53 -0.85 -1.84 5.19
C MET A 53 -0.63 -2.99 6.17
N MET A 54 -1.44 -4.02 6.05
CA MET A 54 -1.27 -5.25 6.81
C MET A 54 -0.95 -6.38 5.83
N PHE A 55 0.14 -7.10 6.11
CA PHE A 55 0.56 -8.28 5.37
C PHE A 55 0.42 -9.51 6.27
N PRO A 56 0.02 -10.66 5.73
CA PRO A 56 -0.12 -11.89 6.56
C PRO A 56 1.19 -12.33 7.19
N SER A 57 2.33 -12.04 6.55
CA SER A 57 3.65 -12.47 7.02
C SER A 57 4.74 -11.64 6.36
N MET A 58 5.97 -11.75 6.88
CA MET A 58 7.13 -11.12 6.25
C MET A 58 7.40 -11.70 4.87
N GLU A 59 7.16 -12.99 4.68
CA GLU A 59 7.33 -13.61 3.36
C GLU A 59 6.43 -12.97 2.32
N VAL A 60 5.17 -12.68 2.66
CA VAL A 60 4.24 -12.02 1.75
C VAL A 60 4.70 -10.60 1.46
N LEU A 61 5.19 -9.87 2.48
CA LEU A 61 5.74 -8.53 2.27
C LEU A 61 6.91 -8.57 1.29
N GLN A 62 7.82 -9.51 1.46
CA GLN A 62 8.97 -9.66 0.58
C GLN A 62 8.53 -10.06 -0.84
N ALA A 63 7.58 -10.97 -0.96
CA ALA A 63 7.04 -11.38 -2.25
C ALA A 63 6.36 -10.22 -2.98
N PHE A 64 5.65 -9.38 -2.25
CA PHE A 64 5.01 -8.18 -2.82
C PHE A 64 6.07 -7.23 -3.41
N GLY A 65 7.13 -6.96 -2.66
CA GLY A 65 8.21 -6.08 -3.11
C GLY A 65 9.02 -6.66 -4.26
N ALA A 66 9.13 -8.00 -4.34
CA ALA A 66 9.89 -8.68 -5.37
C ALA A 66 9.08 -9.00 -6.63
N ASP A 67 7.77 -8.80 -6.61
CA ASP A 67 6.89 -9.08 -7.75
C ASP A 67 7.11 -8.05 -8.84
N ALA A 68 7.83 -8.44 -9.90
CA ALA A 68 8.18 -7.54 -10.99
C ALA A 68 6.95 -7.03 -11.74
N GLU A 69 5.93 -7.86 -11.92
CA GLU A 69 4.70 -7.45 -12.60
C GLU A 69 3.93 -6.42 -11.78
N LEU A 70 3.78 -6.64 -10.48
CA LEU A 70 3.13 -5.66 -9.60
C LEU A 70 3.91 -4.34 -9.55
N THR A 71 5.23 -4.43 -9.50
CA THR A 71 6.08 -3.23 -9.49
C THR A 71 5.87 -2.41 -10.75
N GLU A 72 5.80 -3.06 -11.91
CA GLU A 72 5.55 -2.37 -13.17
C GLU A 72 4.14 -1.73 -13.19
N ILE A 73 3.13 -2.48 -12.75
CA ILE A 73 1.76 -1.97 -12.69
C ILE A 73 1.68 -0.75 -11.76
N ARG A 74 2.33 -0.81 -10.61
CA ARG A 74 2.36 0.30 -9.66
C ARG A 74 3.03 1.53 -10.29
N GLY A 75 4.12 1.33 -11.00
CA GLY A 75 4.79 2.42 -11.72
C GLY A 75 3.91 3.06 -12.78
N GLN A 76 3.17 2.26 -13.53
CA GLN A 76 2.22 2.75 -14.52
C GLN A 76 1.08 3.54 -13.85
N GLY A 77 0.71 3.18 -12.63
CA GLY A 77 -0.28 3.91 -11.84
C GLY A 77 0.25 5.19 -11.22
N GLY A 78 1.51 5.53 -11.47
CA GLY A 78 2.11 6.78 -11.02
C GLY A 78 2.96 6.66 -9.76
N ALA A 79 3.15 5.46 -9.20
CA ALA A 79 4.03 5.28 -8.06
C ALA A 79 5.49 5.39 -8.52
N VAL A 80 6.22 6.33 -7.92
CA VAL A 80 7.67 6.50 -8.20
C VAL A 80 8.41 5.50 -7.31
N ILE A 81 8.66 4.31 -7.85
CA ILE A 81 9.10 3.14 -7.07
C ILE A 81 10.36 3.42 -6.25
N GLU A 82 11.34 4.10 -6.82
CA GLU A 82 12.60 4.41 -6.14
C GLU A 82 12.43 5.36 -4.95
N SER A 83 11.29 6.05 -4.85
CA SER A 83 11.00 6.92 -3.72
C SER A 83 10.30 6.19 -2.57
N GLY A 84 9.96 4.92 -2.78
CA GLY A 84 9.20 4.14 -1.81
C GLY A 84 10.00 3.78 -0.58
N VAL A 85 9.39 3.98 0.58
CA VAL A 85 9.96 3.57 1.87
C VAL A 85 8.89 2.77 2.60
N MET A 86 9.22 1.53 2.96
CA MET A 86 8.32 0.68 3.75
C MET A 86 8.96 0.42 5.10
N THR A 87 8.27 0.83 6.16
CA THR A 87 8.77 0.70 7.52
C THR A 87 7.87 -0.25 8.29
N PRO A 88 8.36 -1.44 8.68
CA PRO A 88 7.58 -2.30 9.57
C PRO A 88 7.33 -1.58 10.89
N ILE A 89 6.09 -1.65 11.36
CA ILE A 89 5.69 -1.02 12.62
C ILE A 89 5.57 -2.12 13.67
N SER A 90 5.73 -1.73 14.92
CA SER A 90 5.58 -2.65 16.05
C SER A 90 4.22 -3.37 15.99
N GLU A 91 4.21 -4.61 16.49
CA GLU A 91 2.98 -5.37 16.64
C GLU A 91 2.09 -4.78 17.74
N GLU A 92 2.60 -3.88 18.56
CA GLU A 92 1.83 -3.22 19.61
C GLU A 92 1.04 -2.06 19.02
N TYR A 93 -0.22 -2.31 18.70
CA TYR A 93 -1.10 -1.30 18.12
C TYR A 93 -2.55 -1.57 18.54
N PHE A 94 -3.38 -0.57 18.37
CA PHE A 94 -4.82 -0.77 18.48
C PHE A 94 -5.53 -0.01 17.37
N THR A 95 -6.74 -0.47 17.08
CA THR A 95 -7.62 0.21 16.14
C THR A 95 -9.06 -0.03 16.59
N ASN A 96 -9.91 0.97 16.41
CA ASN A 96 -11.34 0.81 16.67
C ASN A 96 -12.15 0.59 15.38
N TYR A 97 -11.47 0.36 14.27
CA TYR A 97 -12.16 -0.07 13.06
C TYR A 97 -12.51 -1.54 13.17
N PRO A 98 -13.78 -1.88 12.96
CA PRO A 98 -14.19 -3.29 13.05
C PRO A 98 -13.62 -4.12 11.90
N ASP A 99 -13.39 -3.52 10.72
CA ASP A 99 -12.90 -4.21 9.53
C ASP A 99 -11.80 -3.41 8.85
N ALA A 100 -10.71 -4.09 8.49
CA ALA A 100 -9.67 -3.52 7.66
C ALA A 100 -10.08 -3.70 6.20
N HIS A 101 -10.47 -2.64 5.53
CA HIS A 101 -10.93 -2.69 4.14
C HIS A 101 -10.64 -1.38 3.43
N MET A 102 -10.68 -1.43 2.10
CA MET A 102 -10.47 -0.26 1.26
C MET A 102 -11.78 0.49 1.08
N LYS A 103 -11.76 1.79 1.34
CA LYS A 103 -12.89 2.68 1.11
C LYS A 103 -12.53 3.69 0.03
N HIS A 104 -13.52 4.07 -0.73
CA HIS A 104 -13.33 4.97 -1.88
C HIS A 104 -14.21 6.18 -1.77
#